data_51cfb11e499f4e9da94323a87eb77f9f
#
_entry.id   51cfb11e499f4e9da94323a87eb77f9f
#
_cell.length_a   1.000
_cell.length_b   1.000
_cell.length_c   1.000
_cell.angle_alpha   90.00
_cell.angle_beta   90.00
_cell.angle_gamma   90.00
#
_symmetry.space_group_name_H-M   'P 1'
#
loop_
_entity.id
_entity.type
_entity.pdbx_description
1 polymer ?
#
loop_
_entity_poly.entity_id
_entity_poly.type
_entity_poly.pdbx_seq_one_letter_code
_entity_poly.pdbx_strand_id
1 'polypeptide(L)'
;MLKLYISPGACATASHIALEEAGADYQTQVIDLKTGQQKTPEYLAVNPAGVTPALETDHGVITQNAAILALVAQTHPDRNLAPIDDPYAFAAFNAFNGFLASSLHPAIGRVLFSRPPLEGEVRDQAVELALSKYQLVEDHYLKGDYVLGDTFSLADGYLLVFERWARQAGLLDAARFPRLNAHLDRIQARPAVQRVLASEGLSAV
;
A
#
# COMPACT_ATOMS: atom_id res chain seq x y z
N MET A 1 2.22 -12.25 -19.72
CA MET A 1 1.17 -12.29 -18.67
C MET A 1 1.82 -11.95 -17.34
N LEU A 2 1.26 -11.01 -16.61
CA LEU A 2 1.79 -10.60 -15.29
C LEU A 2 1.33 -11.58 -14.21
N LYS A 3 2.21 -11.85 -13.21
CA LYS A 3 1.86 -12.67 -12.05
C LYS A 3 2.27 -11.96 -10.77
N LEU A 4 1.29 -11.63 -9.95
CA LEU A 4 1.50 -10.91 -8.68
C LEU A 4 1.43 -11.88 -7.50
N TYR A 5 2.51 -11.90 -6.71
CA TYR A 5 2.57 -12.64 -5.46
C TYR A 5 2.12 -11.73 -4.31
N ILE A 6 1.04 -12.13 -3.63
CA ILE A 6 0.38 -11.35 -2.59
C ILE A 6 0.26 -12.14 -1.28
N SER A 7 0.02 -11.41 -0.20
CA SER A 7 -0.64 -11.95 1.00
C SER A 7 -1.84 -11.06 1.28
N PRO A 8 -3.07 -11.61 1.36
CA PRO A 8 -4.29 -10.83 1.54
C PRO A 8 -4.21 -9.87 2.73
N GLY A 9 -4.55 -8.60 2.50
CA GLY A 9 -4.51 -7.54 3.50
C GLY A 9 -3.12 -7.04 3.90
N ALA A 10 -2.04 -7.59 3.31
CA ALA A 10 -0.69 -7.07 3.47
C ALA A 10 -0.44 -5.86 2.54
N CYS A 11 0.74 -5.26 2.62
CA CYS A 11 1.07 -4.12 1.76
C CYS A 11 1.01 -4.43 0.25
N ALA A 12 1.06 -5.71 -0.14
CA ALA A 12 0.89 -6.19 -1.51
C ALA A 12 -0.47 -5.84 -2.12
N THR A 13 -1.51 -5.60 -1.31
CA THR A 13 -2.82 -5.11 -1.75
C THR A 13 -2.70 -3.82 -2.59
N ALA A 14 -1.71 -2.97 -2.31
CA ALA A 14 -1.44 -1.77 -3.11
C ALA A 14 -1.06 -2.10 -4.57
N SER A 15 -0.16 -3.06 -4.78
CA SER A 15 0.21 -3.53 -6.12
C SER A 15 -0.95 -4.25 -6.82
N HIS A 16 -1.79 -4.96 -6.07
CA HIS A 16 -3.00 -5.59 -6.59
C HIS A 16 -4.00 -4.53 -7.08
N ILE A 17 -4.26 -3.49 -6.28
CA ILE A 17 -5.09 -2.34 -6.68
C ILE A 17 -4.51 -1.67 -7.95
N ALA A 18 -3.19 -1.52 -8.03
CA ALA A 18 -2.57 -0.89 -9.18
C ALA A 18 -2.84 -1.64 -10.49
N LEU A 19 -2.71 -2.97 -10.49
CA LEU A 19 -2.99 -3.79 -11.66
C LEU A 19 -4.47 -3.77 -12.04
N GLU A 20 -5.36 -3.77 -11.04
CA GLU A 20 -6.82 -3.72 -11.25
C GLU A 20 -7.27 -2.36 -11.79
N GLU A 21 -6.73 -1.23 -11.28
CA GLU A 21 -6.99 0.11 -11.81
C GLU A 21 -6.43 0.30 -13.22
N ALA A 22 -5.31 -0.35 -13.52
CA ALA A 22 -4.73 -0.34 -14.87
C ALA A 22 -5.57 -1.15 -15.86
N GLY A 23 -6.43 -2.07 -15.40
CA GLY A 23 -7.12 -3.04 -16.25
C GLY A 23 -6.13 -4.02 -16.88
N ALA A 24 -5.04 -4.33 -16.19
CA ALA A 24 -4.00 -5.22 -16.67
C ALA A 24 -4.50 -6.68 -16.77
N ASP A 25 -3.89 -7.47 -17.64
CA ASP A 25 -4.05 -8.92 -17.65
C ASP A 25 -3.04 -9.56 -16.71
N TYR A 26 -3.50 -10.07 -15.56
CA TYR A 26 -2.65 -10.61 -14.52
C TYR A 26 -3.30 -11.78 -13.77
N GLN A 27 -2.46 -12.55 -13.10
CA GLN A 27 -2.87 -13.58 -12.13
C GLN A 27 -2.28 -13.26 -10.77
N THR A 28 -2.96 -13.69 -9.71
CA THR A 28 -2.43 -13.60 -8.33
C THR A 28 -2.00 -14.97 -7.82
N GLN A 29 -0.91 -15.00 -7.05
CA GLN A 29 -0.53 -16.15 -6.24
C GLN A 29 -0.43 -15.72 -4.78
N VAL A 30 -1.25 -16.36 -3.95
CA VAL A 30 -1.24 -16.13 -2.50
C VAL A 30 -0.01 -16.77 -1.88
N ILE A 31 0.68 -16.01 -1.04
CA ILE A 31 1.78 -16.45 -0.18
C ILE A 31 1.31 -16.35 1.28
N ASP A 32 1.23 -17.47 1.95
CA ASP A 32 0.81 -17.51 3.36
C ASP A 32 1.97 -17.11 4.29
N LEU A 33 1.94 -15.85 4.73
CA LEU A 33 2.94 -15.30 5.65
C LEU A 33 2.87 -15.95 7.05
N LYS A 34 1.69 -16.50 7.44
CA LYS A 34 1.51 -17.10 8.77
C LYS A 34 2.23 -18.44 8.88
N THR A 35 2.26 -19.21 7.80
CA THR A 35 2.98 -20.48 7.74
C THR A 35 4.47 -20.33 7.37
N GLY A 36 4.91 -19.10 7.05
CA GLY A 36 6.28 -18.83 6.66
C GLY A 36 6.60 -19.17 5.20
N GLN A 37 5.58 -19.33 4.33
CA GLN A 37 5.75 -19.67 2.92
C GLN A 37 6.69 -18.70 2.18
N GLN A 38 6.74 -17.42 2.59
CA GLN A 38 7.67 -16.43 2.04
C GLN A 38 9.16 -16.75 2.30
N LYS A 39 9.46 -17.74 3.13
CA LYS A 39 10.83 -18.18 3.46
C LYS A 39 11.19 -19.54 2.87
N THR A 40 10.29 -20.16 2.12
CA THR A 40 10.58 -21.40 1.42
C THR A 40 11.55 -21.18 0.25
N PRO A 41 12.36 -22.18 -0.11
CA PRO A 41 13.28 -22.07 -1.25
C PRO A 41 12.59 -21.67 -2.56
N GLU A 42 11.37 -22.16 -2.77
CA GLU A 42 10.57 -21.89 -3.97
C GLU A 42 10.22 -20.40 -4.07
N TYR A 43 9.78 -19.77 -2.98
CA TYR A 43 9.46 -18.35 -3.01
C TYR A 43 10.72 -17.47 -2.96
N LEU A 44 11.76 -17.89 -2.25
CA LEU A 44 13.04 -17.16 -2.22
C LEU A 44 13.71 -17.14 -3.60
N ALA A 45 13.45 -18.10 -4.48
CA ALA A 45 13.87 -18.06 -5.87
C ALA A 45 13.14 -16.96 -6.67
N VAL A 46 11.92 -16.59 -6.30
CA VAL A 46 11.15 -15.48 -6.89
C VAL A 46 11.57 -14.13 -6.27
N ASN A 47 11.59 -14.06 -4.94
CA ASN A 47 11.98 -12.87 -4.20
C ASN A 47 12.96 -13.23 -3.08
N PRO A 48 14.26 -13.01 -3.27
CA PRO A 48 15.29 -13.35 -2.26
C PRO A 48 15.11 -12.61 -0.92
N ALA A 49 14.40 -11.48 -0.89
CA ALA A 49 14.08 -10.78 0.35
C ALA A 49 13.05 -11.54 1.21
N GLY A 50 12.29 -12.48 0.62
CA GLY A 50 11.31 -13.29 1.31
C GLY A 50 10.17 -12.45 1.90
N VAL A 51 9.64 -11.52 1.10
CA VAL A 51 8.50 -10.63 1.42
C VAL A 51 7.60 -10.46 0.18
N THR A 52 6.35 -10.05 0.38
CA THR A 52 5.43 -9.64 -0.69
C THR A 52 5.31 -8.10 -0.72
N PRO A 53 4.99 -7.49 -1.88
CA PRO A 53 4.73 -8.10 -3.19
C PRO A 53 5.99 -8.49 -3.96
N ALA A 54 5.78 -9.36 -4.95
CA ALA A 54 6.66 -9.54 -6.10
C ALA A 54 5.78 -9.62 -7.35
N LEU A 55 6.18 -8.94 -8.42
CA LEU A 55 5.51 -8.94 -9.72
C LEU A 55 6.43 -9.61 -10.74
N GLU A 56 6.06 -10.79 -11.19
CA GLU A 56 6.72 -11.51 -12.28
C GLU A 56 6.22 -10.96 -13.62
N THR A 57 7.16 -10.60 -14.48
CA THR A 57 6.95 -10.04 -15.81
C THR A 57 7.78 -10.83 -16.83
N ASP A 58 7.58 -10.56 -18.11
CA ASP A 58 8.43 -11.09 -19.21
C ASP A 58 9.87 -10.53 -19.20
N HIS A 59 10.14 -9.48 -18.42
CA HIS A 59 11.46 -8.89 -18.18
C HIS A 59 12.09 -9.31 -16.85
N GLY A 60 11.48 -10.24 -16.11
CA GLY A 60 11.92 -10.67 -14.79
C GLY A 60 11.00 -10.19 -13.66
N VAL A 61 11.46 -10.35 -12.43
CA VAL A 61 10.67 -10.05 -11.23
C VAL A 61 10.98 -8.64 -10.72
N ILE A 62 9.92 -7.86 -10.52
CA ILE A 62 9.98 -6.54 -9.88
C ILE A 62 9.44 -6.66 -8.46
N THR A 63 10.18 -6.13 -7.50
CA THR A 63 9.80 -6.12 -6.08
C THR A 63 9.63 -4.69 -5.57
N GLN A 64 9.08 -4.52 -4.37
CA GLN A 64 8.76 -3.23 -3.73
C GLN A 64 7.55 -2.50 -4.39
N ASN A 65 6.56 -2.19 -3.55
CA ASN A 65 5.36 -1.47 -4.03
C ASN A 65 5.71 -0.21 -4.83
N ALA A 66 6.60 0.65 -4.33
CA ALA A 66 6.94 1.89 -5.02
C ALA A 66 7.42 1.66 -6.46
N ALA A 67 8.23 0.60 -6.70
CA ALA A 67 8.71 0.26 -8.04
C ALA A 67 7.59 -0.34 -8.91
N ILE A 68 6.75 -1.21 -8.33
CA ILE A 68 5.62 -1.83 -9.05
C ILE A 68 4.60 -0.77 -9.45
N LEU A 69 4.25 0.16 -8.56
CA LEU A 69 3.31 1.24 -8.84
C LEU A 69 3.82 2.16 -9.97
N ALA A 70 5.12 2.51 -9.92
CA ALA A 70 5.75 3.32 -10.96
C ALA A 70 5.76 2.58 -12.32
N LEU A 71 6.08 1.29 -12.34
CA LEU A 71 6.06 0.46 -13.55
C LEU A 71 4.65 0.39 -14.14
N VAL A 72 3.64 0.07 -13.31
CA VAL A 72 2.25 -0.04 -13.77
C VAL A 72 1.75 1.27 -14.37
N ALA A 73 2.04 2.41 -13.72
CA ALA A 73 1.66 3.72 -14.24
C ALA A 73 2.33 4.02 -15.60
N GLN A 74 3.62 3.71 -15.75
CA GLN A 74 4.37 3.97 -16.99
C GLN A 74 3.98 3.02 -18.15
N THR A 75 3.56 1.80 -17.83
CA THR A 75 3.14 0.83 -18.85
C THR A 75 1.67 0.96 -19.25
N HIS A 76 0.88 1.77 -18.52
CA HIS A 76 -0.53 2.06 -18.79
C HIS A 76 -0.79 3.58 -18.78
N PRO A 77 -0.13 4.36 -19.68
CA PRO A 77 -0.16 5.83 -19.66
C PRO A 77 -1.58 6.39 -19.89
N ASP A 78 -2.41 5.69 -20.66
CA ASP A 78 -3.81 6.04 -20.96
C ASP A 78 -4.74 5.97 -19.73
N ARG A 79 -4.30 5.37 -18.65
CA ARG A 79 -5.08 5.24 -17.40
C ARG A 79 -4.88 6.40 -16.43
N ASN A 80 -3.90 7.28 -16.66
CA ASN A 80 -3.61 8.43 -15.79
C ASN A 80 -3.43 8.07 -14.31
N LEU A 81 -2.69 6.99 -14.03
CA LEU A 81 -2.50 6.43 -12.69
C LEU A 81 -1.38 7.10 -11.88
N ALA A 82 -0.56 7.90 -12.52
CA ALA A 82 0.45 8.78 -11.94
C ALA A 82 0.81 9.89 -12.95
N PRO A 83 1.34 11.03 -12.51
CA PRO A 83 1.70 12.16 -13.39
C PRO A 83 3.02 11.89 -14.14
N ILE A 84 3.05 10.88 -15.01
CA ILE A 84 4.28 10.38 -15.67
C ILE A 84 4.86 11.38 -16.69
N ASP A 85 4.06 12.31 -17.20
CA ASP A 85 4.47 13.31 -18.19
C ASP A 85 5.17 14.53 -17.56
N ASP A 86 5.04 14.73 -16.24
CA ASP A 86 5.72 15.76 -15.48
C ASP A 86 6.76 15.13 -14.55
N PRO A 87 8.07 15.29 -14.82
CA PRO A 87 9.12 14.65 -14.02
C PRO A 87 9.13 15.12 -12.55
N TYR A 88 8.71 16.35 -12.25
CA TYR A 88 8.66 16.86 -10.88
C TYR A 88 7.43 16.32 -10.12
N ALA A 89 6.27 16.28 -10.77
CA ALA A 89 5.08 15.68 -10.19
C ALA A 89 5.28 14.16 -10.01
N PHE A 90 5.93 13.47 -10.96
CA PHE A 90 6.27 12.06 -10.83
C PHE A 90 7.31 11.82 -9.73
N ALA A 91 8.27 12.73 -9.52
CA ALA A 91 9.17 12.67 -8.38
C ALA A 91 8.42 12.83 -7.04
N ALA A 92 7.42 13.73 -6.97
CA ALA A 92 6.58 13.89 -5.78
C ALA A 92 5.74 12.62 -5.49
N PHE A 93 5.17 11.97 -6.53
CA PHE A 93 4.53 10.66 -6.44
C PHE A 93 5.47 9.61 -5.84
N ASN A 94 6.69 9.50 -6.36
CA ASN A 94 7.68 8.54 -5.87
C ASN A 94 8.16 8.88 -4.46
N ALA A 95 8.32 10.16 -4.12
CA ALA A 95 8.70 10.60 -2.78
C ALA A 95 7.66 10.20 -1.73
N PHE A 96 6.36 10.34 -2.04
CA PHE A 96 5.31 9.90 -1.14
C PHE A 96 5.28 8.37 -0.99
N ASN A 97 5.39 7.62 -2.08
CA ASN A 97 5.49 6.15 -2.01
C ASN A 97 6.73 5.70 -1.21
N GLY A 98 7.84 6.42 -1.35
CA GLY A 98 9.04 6.22 -0.54
C GLY A 98 8.79 6.49 0.94
N PHE A 99 8.07 7.57 1.30
CA PHE A 99 7.67 7.87 2.67
C PHE A 99 6.78 6.76 3.25
N LEU A 100 5.80 6.26 2.49
CA LEU A 100 4.97 5.15 2.92
C LEU A 100 5.81 3.91 3.22
N ALA A 101 6.72 3.53 2.33
CA ALA A 101 7.54 2.33 2.45
C ALA A 101 8.56 2.41 3.58
N SER A 102 9.22 3.56 3.75
CA SER A 102 10.37 3.72 4.65
C SER A 102 10.04 4.32 6.02
N SER A 103 8.88 4.98 6.15
CA SER A 103 8.53 5.72 7.36
C SER A 103 7.20 5.27 7.97
N LEU A 104 6.10 5.33 7.21
CA LEU A 104 4.79 4.97 7.74
C LEU A 104 4.65 3.46 7.97
N HIS A 105 5.03 2.65 6.98
CA HIS A 105 4.95 1.18 7.09
C HIS A 105 5.74 0.63 8.28
N PRO A 106 7.04 0.97 8.48
CA PRO A 106 7.77 0.50 9.65
C PRO A 106 7.17 0.97 10.98
N ALA A 107 6.66 2.21 11.03
CA ALA A 107 6.08 2.75 12.25
C ALA A 107 4.80 2.00 12.67
N ILE A 108 3.82 1.88 11.75
CA ILE A 108 2.58 1.14 12.04
C ILE A 108 2.83 -0.37 12.16
N GLY A 109 3.73 -0.91 11.34
CA GLY A 109 4.10 -2.33 11.38
C GLY A 109 4.68 -2.73 12.73
N ARG A 110 5.47 -1.86 13.38
CA ARG A 110 5.98 -2.08 14.72
C ARG A 110 4.85 -2.20 15.75
N VAL A 111 3.79 -1.40 15.62
CA VAL A 111 2.62 -1.48 16.51
C VAL A 111 1.85 -2.78 16.32
N LEU A 112 1.65 -3.20 15.06
CA LEU A 112 0.71 -4.29 14.72
C LEU A 112 1.36 -5.66 14.65
N PHE A 113 2.63 -5.74 14.24
CA PHE A 113 3.25 -7.00 13.83
C PHE A 113 4.45 -7.42 14.69
N SER A 114 4.79 -6.67 15.76
CA SER A 114 5.88 -7.08 16.67
C SER A 114 5.58 -8.45 17.30
N ARG A 115 6.62 -9.24 17.43
CA ARG A 115 6.57 -10.55 18.06
C ARG A 115 7.72 -10.68 19.08
N PRO A 116 7.48 -10.75 20.40
CA PRO A 116 6.16 -10.67 21.04
C PRO A 116 5.46 -9.30 20.81
N PRO A 117 4.14 -9.18 21.02
CA PRO A 117 3.44 -7.89 20.98
C PRO A 117 4.08 -6.87 21.94
N LEU A 118 4.06 -5.59 21.55
CA LEU A 118 4.53 -4.51 22.40
C LEU A 118 3.52 -4.22 23.53
N GLU A 119 4.02 -3.92 24.72
CA GLU A 119 3.22 -3.61 25.90
C GLU A 119 3.74 -2.36 26.62
N GLY A 120 2.90 -1.77 27.49
CA GLY A 120 3.24 -0.63 28.34
C GLY A 120 3.83 0.55 27.56
N GLU A 121 4.77 1.23 28.17
CA GLU A 121 5.40 2.46 27.64
C GLU A 121 6.03 2.26 26.25
N VAL A 122 6.60 1.08 25.98
CA VAL A 122 7.20 0.78 24.66
C VAL A 122 6.14 0.74 23.56
N ARG A 123 4.96 0.21 23.87
CA ARG A 123 3.81 0.22 22.96
C ARG A 123 3.31 1.65 22.74
N ASP A 124 3.18 2.42 23.82
CA ASP A 124 2.67 3.80 23.76
C ASP A 124 3.60 4.68 22.91
N GLN A 125 4.91 4.58 23.08
CA GLN A 125 5.90 5.27 22.24
C GLN A 125 5.82 4.86 20.76
N ALA A 126 5.61 3.56 20.49
CA ALA A 126 5.46 3.07 19.12
C ALA A 126 4.16 3.58 18.47
N VAL A 127 3.06 3.65 19.23
CA VAL A 127 1.78 4.22 18.78
C VAL A 127 1.95 5.71 18.47
N GLU A 128 2.56 6.49 19.38
CA GLU A 128 2.79 7.91 19.15
C GLU A 128 3.66 8.17 17.92
N LEU A 129 4.70 7.36 17.70
CA LEU A 129 5.50 7.44 16.49
C LEU A 129 4.66 7.18 15.23
N ALA A 130 3.81 6.14 15.24
CA ALA A 130 2.92 5.85 14.12
C ALA A 130 1.93 7.00 13.88
N LEU A 131 1.27 7.49 14.94
CA LEU A 131 0.33 8.61 14.86
C LEU A 131 1.00 9.89 14.34
N SER A 132 2.27 10.16 14.70
CA SER A 132 3.01 11.30 14.15
C SER A 132 3.21 11.19 12.62
N LYS A 133 3.34 9.97 12.06
CA LYS A 133 3.44 9.77 10.61
C LYS A 133 2.09 9.97 9.92
N TYR A 134 0.99 9.52 10.54
CA TYR A 134 -0.36 9.82 10.04
C TYR A 134 -0.65 11.33 10.11
N GLN A 135 -0.18 12.02 11.15
CA GLN A 135 -0.33 13.47 11.25
C GLN A 135 0.37 14.21 10.10
N LEU A 136 1.58 13.75 9.70
CA LEU A 136 2.25 14.30 8.52
C LEU A 136 1.42 14.10 7.23
N VAL A 137 0.74 12.96 7.10
CA VAL A 137 -0.13 12.72 5.94
C VAL A 137 -1.34 13.64 5.99
N GLU A 138 -2.01 13.74 7.15
CA GLU A 138 -3.17 14.61 7.38
C GLU A 138 -2.88 16.05 7.03
N ASP A 139 -1.74 16.59 7.52
CA ASP A 139 -1.44 18.02 7.45
C ASP A 139 -0.73 18.43 6.15
N HIS A 140 0.08 17.52 5.56
CA HIS A 140 1.02 17.94 4.52
C HIS A 140 0.96 17.12 3.22
N TYR A 141 0.63 15.82 3.26
CA TYR A 141 0.69 14.99 2.06
C TYR A 141 -0.63 14.91 1.30
N LEU A 142 -1.77 14.96 1.97
CA LEU A 142 -3.07 15.11 1.31
C LEU A 142 -3.18 16.54 0.77
N LYS A 143 -2.95 16.76 -0.52
CA LYS A 143 -2.97 18.10 -1.13
C LYS A 143 -4.39 18.57 -1.46
N GLY A 144 -5.32 17.65 -1.63
CA GLY A 144 -6.73 17.87 -1.92
C GLY A 144 -7.53 16.66 -1.45
N ASP A 145 -8.43 16.21 -2.28
CA ASP A 145 -9.19 14.97 -2.07
C ASP A 145 -8.31 13.72 -2.17
N TYR A 146 -7.14 13.83 -2.82
CA TYR A 146 -6.13 12.79 -3.00
C TYR A 146 -4.74 13.31 -2.64
N VAL A 147 -3.77 12.39 -2.60
CA VAL A 147 -2.38 12.69 -2.23
C VAL A 147 -1.76 13.79 -3.12
N LEU A 148 -2.01 13.73 -4.42
CA LEU A 148 -1.42 14.68 -5.38
C LEU A 148 -2.37 15.83 -5.75
N GLY A 149 -3.48 16.03 -5.06
CA GLY A 149 -4.46 17.09 -5.31
C GLY A 149 -5.86 16.53 -5.58
N ASP A 150 -6.45 16.88 -6.72
CA ASP A 150 -7.86 16.56 -7.02
C ASP A 150 -8.04 15.33 -7.92
N THR A 151 -6.95 14.63 -8.24
CA THR A 151 -6.96 13.45 -9.10
C THR A 151 -6.35 12.24 -8.41
N PHE A 152 -7.04 11.11 -8.49
CA PHE A 152 -6.54 9.82 -8.00
C PHE A 152 -5.22 9.44 -8.64
N SER A 153 -4.34 8.87 -7.85
CA SER A 153 -3.11 8.21 -8.28
C SER A 153 -2.92 6.87 -7.56
N LEU A 154 -2.00 6.04 -8.03
CA LEU A 154 -1.67 4.78 -7.33
C LEU A 154 -1.07 5.00 -5.93
N ALA A 155 -0.59 6.20 -5.62
CA ALA A 155 -0.15 6.58 -4.29
C ALA A 155 -1.30 6.54 -3.27
N ASP A 156 -2.52 6.88 -3.69
CA ASP A 156 -3.73 6.81 -2.88
C ASP A 156 -4.10 5.36 -2.56
N GLY A 157 -3.99 4.47 -3.55
CA GLY A 157 -4.17 3.02 -3.35
C GLY A 157 -3.14 2.42 -2.39
N TYR A 158 -1.93 2.97 -2.34
CA TYR A 158 -0.92 2.51 -1.39
C TYR A 158 -1.17 3.06 0.01
N LEU A 159 -1.57 4.33 0.14
CA LEU A 159 -1.97 4.92 1.42
C LEU A 159 -3.15 4.17 2.05
N LEU A 160 -4.14 3.78 1.25
CA LEU A 160 -5.31 3.01 1.68
C LEU A 160 -4.95 1.81 2.56
N VAL A 161 -3.89 1.07 2.24
CA VAL A 161 -3.48 -0.12 3.01
C VAL A 161 -3.18 0.25 4.45
N PHE A 162 -2.44 1.34 4.67
CA PHE A 162 -2.05 1.79 6.00
C PHE A 162 -3.22 2.44 6.75
N GLU A 163 -4.08 3.15 6.05
CA GLU A 163 -5.32 3.70 6.62
C GLU A 163 -6.23 2.57 7.12
N ARG A 164 -6.39 1.50 6.35
CA ARG A 164 -7.14 0.32 6.75
C ARG A 164 -6.56 -0.32 8.00
N TRP A 165 -5.24 -0.51 8.05
CA TRP A 165 -4.57 -1.06 9.22
C TRP A 165 -4.78 -0.18 10.46
N ALA A 166 -4.66 1.14 10.33
CA ALA A 166 -4.85 2.07 11.44
C ALA A 166 -6.31 2.10 11.92
N ARG A 167 -7.29 2.09 10.99
CA ARG A 167 -8.72 2.08 11.35
C ARG A 167 -9.08 0.77 12.07
N GLN A 168 -8.65 -0.38 11.59
CA GLN A 168 -8.85 -1.68 12.23
C GLN A 168 -8.22 -1.76 13.63
N ALA A 169 -7.11 -1.07 13.84
CA ALA A 169 -6.44 -1.00 15.13
C ALA A 169 -7.01 0.09 16.07
N GLY A 170 -8.04 0.83 15.65
CA GLY A 170 -8.63 1.92 16.42
C GLY A 170 -7.73 3.16 16.56
N LEU A 171 -6.76 3.33 15.65
CA LEU A 171 -5.78 4.43 15.69
C LEU A 171 -6.18 5.62 14.80
N LEU A 172 -7.11 5.44 13.88
CA LEU A 172 -7.53 6.48 12.95
C LEU A 172 -8.77 7.22 13.49
N ASP A 173 -8.59 7.93 14.62
CA ASP A 173 -9.64 8.75 15.22
C ASP A 173 -10.14 9.82 14.26
N ALA A 174 -11.47 9.88 14.01
CA ALA A 174 -12.05 10.77 13.02
C ALA A 174 -11.98 12.25 13.40
N ALA A 175 -11.93 12.59 14.70
CA ALA A 175 -11.77 13.97 15.15
C ALA A 175 -10.33 14.45 14.96
N ARG A 176 -9.34 13.56 15.10
CA ARG A 176 -7.93 13.88 14.89
C ARG A 176 -7.52 13.83 13.42
N PHE A 177 -8.10 12.89 12.64
CA PHE A 177 -7.70 12.61 11.26
C PHE A 177 -8.89 12.66 10.29
N PRO A 178 -9.61 13.80 10.20
CA PRO A 178 -10.82 13.89 9.38
C PRO A 178 -10.55 13.68 7.88
N ARG A 179 -9.42 14.18 7.35
CA ARG A 179 -9.08 14.06 5.92
C ARG A 179 -8.66 12.64 5.56
N LEU A 180 -7.86 11.97 6.41
CA LEU A 180 -7.50 10.56 6.21
C LEU A 180 -8.72 9.66 6.24
N ASN A 181 -9.68 9.89 7.16
CA ASN A 181 -10.92 9.12 7.18
C ASN A 181 -11.76 9.35 5.92
N ALA A 182 -11.90 10.59 5.46
CA ALA A 182 -12.61 10.90 4.22
C ALA A 182 -11.88 10.31 2.98
N HIS A 183 -10.56 10.33 2.96
CA HIS A 183 -9.75 9.72 1.91
C HIS A 183 -9.95 8.20 1.89
N LEU A 184 -9.80 7.53 3.01
CA LEU A 184 -10.02 6.08 3.14
C LEU A 184 -11.39 5.68 2.58
N ASP A 185 -12.45 6.37 2.99
CA ASP A 185 -13.83 6.06 2.55
C ASP A 185 -13.97 6.27 1.02
N ARG A 186 -13.38 7.34 0.48
CA ARG A 186 -13.37 7.64 -0.96
C ARG A 186 -12.63 6.56 -1.75
N ILE A 187 -11.44 6.13 -1.29
CA ILE A 187 -10.65 5.14 -2.02
C ILE A 187 -11.29 3.76 -1.93
N GLN A 188 -11.82 3.36 -0.78
CA GLN A 188 -12.55 2.08 -0.65
C GLN A 188 -13.80 2.01 -1.55
N ALA A 189 -14.44 3.14 -1.86
CA ALA A 189 -15.61 3.18 -2.72
C ALA A 189 -15.29 2.98 -4.22
N ARG A 190 -14.02 3.01 -4.62
CA ARG A 190 -13.63 2.81 -6.03
C ARG A 190 -13.92 1.38 -6.48
N PRO A 191 -14.53 1.18 -7.66
CA PRO A 191 -14.91 -0.15 -8.12
C PRO A 191 -13.74 -1.14 -8.22
N ALA A 192 -12.56 -0.70 -8.68
CA ALA A 192 -11.37 -1.54 -8.74
C ALA A 192 -10.90 -1.97 -7.34
N VAL A 193 -10.90 -1.04 -6.38
CA VAL A 193 -10.55 -1.34 -4.98
C VAL A 193 -11.52 -2.34 -4.38
N GLN A 194 -12.82 -2.19 -4.61
CA GLN A 194 -13.83 -3.12 -4.12
C GLN A 194 -13.63 -4.54 -4.67
N ARG A 195 -13.30 -4.67 -5.97
CA ARG A 195 -13.00 -5.98 -6.56
C ARG A 195 -11.77 -6.63 -5.92
N VAL A 196 -10.71 -5.85 -5.70
CA VAL A 196 -9.49 -6.34 -5.03
C VAL A 196 -9.80 -6.77 -3.60
N LEU A 197 -10.48 -5.95 -2.82
CA LEU A 197 -10.84 -6.30 -1.44
C LEU A 197 -11.68 -7.58 -1.40
N ALA A 198 -12.67 -7.72 -2.27
CA ALA A 198 -13.49 -8.92 -2.37
C ALA A 198 -12.67 -10.16 -2.75
N SER A 199 -11.75 -10.05 -3.73
CA SER A 199 -10.89 -11.16 -4.15
C SER A 199 -9.89 -11.60 -3.08
N GLU A 200 -9.46 -10.67 -2.22
CA GLU A 200 -8.60 -10.96 -1.05
C GLU A 200 -9.41 -11.40 0.19
N GLY A 201 -10.75 -11.47 0.10
CA GLY A 201 -11.62 -11.82 1.23
C GLY A 201 -11.67 -10.75 2.34
N LEU A 202 -11.47 -9.48 1.97
CA LEU A 202 -11.45 -8.34 2.88
C LEU A 202 -12.76 -7.55 2.80
N SER A 203 -13.30 -7.18 3.96
CA SER A 203 -14.43 -6.24 4.04
C SER A 203 -13.96 -4.79 4.02
N ALA A 204 -14.83 -3.85 3.67
CA ALA A 204 -14.61 -2.43 3.96
C ALA A 204 -14.46 -2.22 5.49
N VAL A 205 -13.73 -1.22 5.91
CA VAL A 205 -13.46 -0.90 7.32
C VAL A 205 -13.94 0.50 7.66
#